data_c1ba96494f801278372789b5a5bcc75c
#
_entry.id   c1ba96494f801278372789b5a5bcc75c
#
_cell.length_a   1.000
_cell.length_b   1.000
_cell.length_c   1.000
_cell.angle_alpha   90.00
_cell.angle_beta   90.00
_cell.angle_gamma   90.00
#
_symmetry.space_group_name_H-M   'P 1'
#
loop_
_entity.id
_entity.type
_entity.pdbx_description
1 polymer ?
#
loop_
_entity_poly.entity_id
_entity_poly.type
_entity_poly.pdbx_seq_one_letter_code
_entity_poly.pdbx_strand_id
1 'polypeptide(L)'
;LATDSAGRETDIAVDHAEHAHLEASDIARVRDIMRHHGLTATVSSIHINGWIGDHHKWAGALWAVRLWLRRDLSAEVDHWVYIGDSANDEIMFRHCPQSVAVANIASHWGQLQHFPRYVTAGQRGIGFAEMVQALLEIK
;
A
#
# COMPACT_ATOMS: atom_id res chain seq x y z
N LEU A 1 15.15 -13.12 -2.08
CA LEU A 1 14.07 -12.70 -2.97
C LEU A 1 12.75 -13.32 -2.52
N ALA A 2 11.64 -12.69 -2.86
CA ALA A 2 10.31 -13.24 -2.65
C ALA A 2 10.10 -14.51 -3.50
N THR A 3 9.21 -15.41 -3.07
CA THR A 3 8.97 -16.70 -3.74
C THR A 3 8.38 -16.56 -5.14
N ASP A 4 7.69 -15.45 -5.42
CA ASP A 4 7.08 -15.09 -6.70
C ASP A 4 8.03 -14.31 -7.65
N SER A 5 9.34 -14.23 -7.32
CA SER A 5 10.32 -13.44 -8.09
C SER A 5 10.37 -13.81 -9.58
N ALA A 6 10.15 -15.09 -9.93
CA ALA A 6 10.17 -15.54 -11.32
C ALA A 6 9.04 -14.94 -12.19
N GLY A 7 7.95 -14.46 -11.59
CA GLY A 7 6.82 -13.83 -12.28
C GLY A 7 6.87 -12.30 -12.31
N ARG A 8 7.89 -11.67 -11.70
CA ARG A 8 8.02 -10.21 -11.63
C ARG A 8 8.86 -9.69 -12.79
N GLU A 9 8.27 -8.82 -13.60
CA GLU A 9 8.93 -8.22 -14.76
C GLU A 9 9.39 -6.78 -14.51
N THR A 10 8.72 -6.07 -13.61
CA THR A 10 8.87 -4.61 -13.44
C THR A 10 9.41 -4.20 -12.08
N ASP A 11 9.48 -5.13 -11.14
CA ASP A 11 9.95 -4.87 -9.78
C ASP A 11 10.73 -6.05 -9.20
N ILE A 12 11.46 -5.76 -8.13
CA ILE A 12 12.15 -6.75 -7.30
C ILE A 12 11.49 -6.74 -5.93
N ALA A 13 11.19 -7.91 -5.37
CA ALA A 13 10.72 -8.04 -4.00
C ALA A 13 11.67 -8.91 -3.17
N VAL A 14 12.01 -8.43 -1.99
CA VAL A 14 12.74 -9.18 -0.97
C VAL A 14 11.80 -9.47 0.18
N ASP A 15 11.58 -10.75 0.46
CA ASP A 15 10.79 -11.19 1.59
C ASP A 15 11.48 -10.81 2.91
N HIS A 16 10.72 -10.19 3.81
CA HIS A 16 11.22 -9.86 5.15
C HIS A 16 10.32 -10.37 6.28
N ALA A 17 9.07 -10.76 5.99
CA ALA A 17 8.12 -11.17 7.03
C ALA A 17 7.05 -12.19 6.57
N GLU A 18 7.16 -12.74 5.36
CA GLU A 18 6.27 -13.80 4.88
C GLU A 18 6.85 -15.19 5.24
N HIS A 19 8.03 -15.51 4.74
CA HIS A 19 8.76 -16.76 4.99
C HIS A 19 10.10 -16.50 5.66
N ALA A 20 10.71 -15.33 5.44
CA ALA A 20 11.90 -14.86 6.13
C ALA A 20 11.50 -13.89 7.26
N HIS A 21 12.36 -13.77 8.27
CA HIS A 21 12.20 -12.80 9.34
C HIS A 21 13.48 -11.99 9.42
N LEU A 22 13.44 -10.76 8.84
CA LEU A 22 14.57 -9.85 8.85
C LEU A 22 14.40 -8.82 9.97
N GLU A 23 15.50 -8.49 10.61
CA GLU A 23 15.56 -7.41 11.58
C GLU A 23 15.42 -6.03 10.88
N ALA A 24 14.96 -5.03 11.63
CA ALA A 24 14.73 -3.68 11.10
C ALA A 24 15.97 -3.08 10.42
N SER A 25 17.17 -3.36 10.95
CA SER A 25 18.44 -2.92 10.37
C SER A 25 18.71 -3.54 8.99
N ASP A 26 18.37 -4.81 8.80
CA ASP A 26 18.55 -5.51 7.52
C ASP A 26 17.52 -5.03 6.49
N ILE A 27 16.28 -4.80 6.91
CA ILE A 27 15.23 -4.21 6.08
C ILE A 27 15.69 -2.83 5.56
N ALA A 28 16.17 -1.98 6.46
CA ALA A 28 16.71 -0.66 6.09
C ALA A 28 17.87 -0.78 5.12
N ARG A 29 18.81 -1.70 5.37
CA ARG A 29 19.98 -1.93 4.52
C ARG A 29 19.59 -2.39 3.12
N VAL A 30 18.66 -3.34 2.98
CA VAL A 30 18.17 -3.79 1.67
C VAL A 30 17.51 -2.65 0.91
N ARG A 31 16.63 -1.88 1.57
CA ARG A 31 16.00 -0.71 0.98
C ARG A 31 17.05 0.31 0.48
N ASP A 32 18.06 0.58 1.27
CA ASP A 32 19.09 1.58 0.95
C ASP A 32 20.01 1.10 -0.19
N ILE A 33 20.29 -0.21 -0.27
CA ILE A 33 20.98 -0.81 -1.43
C ILE A 33 20.16 -0.62 -2.71
N MET A 34 18.86 -0.92 -2.68
CA MET A 34 17.98 -0.71 -3.84
C MET A 34 18.01 0.76 -4.30
N ARG A 35 17.90 1.71 -3.36
CA ARG A 35 17.96 3.15 -3.65
C ARG A 35 19.32 3.58 -4.20
N HIS A 36 20.41 3.06 -3.65
CA HIS A 36 21.76 3.33 -4.16
C HIS A 36 21.94 2.90 -5.62
N HIS A 37 21.26 1.83 -6.02
CA HIS A 37 21.23 1.35 -7.41
C HIS A 37 20.15 2.01 -8.28
N GLY A 38 19.56 3.13 -7.85
CA GLY A 38 18.62 3.93 -8.62
C GLY A 38 17.19 3.44 -8.64
N LEU A 39 16.83 2.49 -7.78
CA LEU A 39 15.44 2.05 -7.67
C LEU A 39 14.66 2.95 -6.71
N THR A 40 13.39 3.16 -7.00
CA THR A 40 12.40 3.53 -5.98
C THR A 40 12.18 2.32 -5.10
N ALA A 41 12.26 2.48 -3.77
CA ALA A 41 12.14 1.37 -2.84
C ALA A 41 11.23 1.69 -1.66
N THR A 42 10.29 0.78 -1.37
CA THR A 42 9.33 0.86 -0.25
C THR A 42 9.29 -0.45 0.53
N VAL A 43 8.79 -0.36 1.76
CA VAL A 43 8.58 -1.52 2.62
C VAL A 43 7.07 -1.71 2.80
N SER A 44 6.58 -2.89 2.45
CA SER A 44 5.20 -3.33 2.72
C SER A 44 5.16 -4.17 4.00
N SER A 45 4.00 -4.74 4.31
CA SER A 45 3.81 -5.63 5.47
C SER A 45 4.68 -6.89 5.44
N ILE A 46 5.09 -7.36 4.25
CA ILE A 46 5.85 -8.62 4.08
C ILE A 46 7.07 -8.50 3.16
N HIS A 47 7.11 -7.51 2.26
CA HIS A 47 8.17 -7.38 1.26
C HIS A 47 8.83 -6.01 1.29
N ILE A 48 10.12 -5.97 0.93
CA ILE A 48 10.84 -4.78 0.51
C ILE A 48 10.79 -4.76 -1.01
N ASN A 49 10.10 -3.78 -1.59
CA ASN A 49 9.88 -3.70 -3.03
C ASN A 49 10.75 -2.60 -3.63
N GLY A 50 11.37 -2.90 -4.76
CA GLY A 50 12.16 -1.94 -5.54
C GLY A 50 11.82 -1.99 -7.02
N TRP A 51 11.68 -0.82 -7.65
CA TRP A 51 11.37 -0.71 -9.09
C TRP A 51 12.05 0.50 -9.72
N ILE A 52 12.11 0.57 -11.05
CA ILE A 52 12.64 1.71 -11.79
C ILE A 52 11.49 2.68 -12.11
N GLY A 53 11.72 3.97 -11.88
CA GLY A 53 10.74 5.02 -12.13
C GLY A 53 10.00 5.48 -10.87
N ASP A 54 9.06 6.38 -11.06
CA ASP A 54 8.31 7.07 -9.99
C ASP A 54 6.84 6.64 -9.89
N HIS A 55 6.47 5.54 -10.56
CA HIS A 55 5.12 5.02 -10.47
C HIS A 55 4.81 4.52 -9.05
N HIS A 56 3.58 4.69 -8.63
CA HIS A 56 3.09 4.37 -7.29
C HIS A 56 1.59 4.05 -7.34
N LYS A 57 1.03 3.57 -6.23
CA LYS A 57 -0.38 3.11 -6.14
C LYS A 57 -1.38 4.14 -6.68
N TRP A 58 -1.23 5.42 -6.37
CA TRP A 58 -2.13 6.46 -6.87
C TRP A 58 -2.05 6.61 -8.40
N ALA A 59 -0.86 6.68 -8.97
CA ALA A 59 -0.69 6.74 -10.42
C ALA A 59 -1.29 5.51 -11.11
N GLY A 60 -1.08 4.33 -10.54
CA GLY A 60 -1.68 3.08 -11.03
C GLY A 60 -3.20 3.09 -10.95
N ALA A 61 -3.77 3.61 -9.87
CA ALA A 61 -5.22 3.73 -9.70
C ALA A 61 -5.85 4.69 -10.73
N LEU A 62 -5.24 5.86 -10.95
CA LEU A 62 -5.67 6.82 -11.98
C LEU A 62 -5.66 6.16 -13.37
N TRP A 63 -4.57 5.48 -13.71
CA TRP A 63 -4.44 4.79 -14.99
C TRP A 63 -5.47 3.68 -15.15
N ALA A 64 -5.65 2.82 -14.15
CA ALA A 64 -6.57 1.69 -14.21
C ALA A 64 -8.04 2.13 -14.32
N VAL A 65 -8.46 3.12 -13.51
CA VAL A 65 -9.82 3.65 -13.54
C VAL A 65 -10.12 4.30 -14.89
N ARG A 66 -9.16 5.06 -15.44
CA ARG A 66 -9.31 5.67 -16.75
C ARG A 66 -9.39 4.62 -17.87
N LEU A 67 -8.51 3.63 -17.84
CA LEU A 67 -8.43 2.61 -18.91
C LEU A 67 -9.62 1.67 -18.90
N TRP A 68 -9.97 1.13 -17.74
CA TRP A 68 -10.98 0.05 -17.65
C TRP A 68 -12.39 0.57 -17.41
N LEU A 69 -12.53 1.62 -16.62
CA LEU A 69 -13.86 2.16 -16.26
C LEU A 69 -14.24 3.37 -17.09
N ARG A 70 -13.31 3.95 -17.86
CA ARG A 70 -13.54 5.18 -18.65
C ARG A 70 -13.97 6.37 -17.78
N ARG A 71 -13.49 6.41 -16.54
CA ARG A 71 -13.80 7.43 -15.54
C ARG A 71 -12.54 8.21 -15.16
N ASP A 72 -12.72 9.40 -14.60
CA ASP A 72 -11.64 10.23 -14.05
C ASP A 72 -11.66 10.14 -12.52
N LEU A 73 -10.80 9.28 -11.96
CA LEU A 73 -10.69 9.10 -10.52
C LEU A 73 -10.37 10.41 -9.79
N SER A 74 -9.57 11.30 -10.37
CA SER A 74 -9.19 12.55 -9.72
C SER A 74 -10.36 13.52 -9.59
N ALA A 75 -11.29 13.50 -10.55
CA ALA A 75 -12.50 14.31 -10.51
C ALA A 75 -13.60 13.76 -9.59
N GLU A 76 -13.54 12.48 -9.26
CA GLU A 76 -14.57 11.75 -8.52
C GLU A 76 -14.06 11.15 -7.20
N VAL A 77 -12.87 11.50 -6.76
CA VAL A 77 -12.19 10.84 -5.64
C VAL A 77 -13.02 10.80 -4.35
N ASP A 78 -13.91 11.78 -4.14
CA ASP A 78 -14.82 11.83 -3.00
C ASP A 78 -15.86 10.69 -2.97
N HIS A 79 -16.08 10.04 -4.13
CA HIS A 79 -17.00 8.91 -4.28
C HIS A 79 -16.30 7.55 -4.23
N TRP A 80 -15.01 7.55 -3.94
CA TRP A 80 -14.20 6.34 -3.87
C TRP A 80 -13.71 6.10 -2.44
N VAL A 81 -13.74 4.85 -2.03
CA VAL A 81 -13.16 4.42 -0.77
C VAL A 81 -11.89 3.65 -1.07
N TYR A 82 -10.82 4.01 -0.38
CA TYR A 82 -9.58 3.25 -0.40
C TYR A 82 -9.36 2.58 0.96
N ILE A 83 -8.89 1.34 0.96
CA ILE A 83 -8.48 0.64 2.18
C ILE A 83 -7.05 0.12 2.03
N GLY A 84 -6.22 0.32 3.07
CA GLY A 84 -4.83 -0.10 3.14
C GLY A 84 -4.43 -0.62 4.51
N ASP A 85 -3.20 -1.09 4.65
CA ASP A 85 -2.71 -1.74 5.87
C ASP A 85 -1.28 -1.38 6.28
N SER A 86 -0.53 -0.67 5.44
CA SER A 86 0.90 -0.49 5.62
C SER A 86 1.41 0.88 5.14
N ALA A 87 2.69 1.19 5.42
CA ALA A 87 3.28 2.49 5.10
C ALA A 87 3.29 2.80 3.59
N ASN A 88 3.31 1.80 2.71
CA ASN A 88 3.25 2.02 1.26
C ASN A 88 1.87 2.44 0.75
N ASP A 89 0.84 2.46 1.62
CA ASP A 89 -0.50 2.96 1.34
C ASP A 89 -0.64 4.47 1.59
N GLU A 90 0.35 5.09 2.21
CA GLU A 90 0.33 6.51 2.58
C GLU A 90 -0.02 7.42 1.39
N ILE A 91 0.49 7.13 0.20
CA ILE A 91 0.19 7.91 -1.00
C ILE A 91 -1.31 7.89 -1.33
N MET A 92 -1.99 6.77 -1.06
CA MET A 92 -3.43 6.65 -1.23
C MET A 92 -4.19 7.40 -0.14
N PHE A 93 -3.75 7.31 1.12
CA PHE A 93 -4.33 8.07 2.23
C PHE A 93 -4.28 9.58 1.98
N ARG A 94 -3.17 10.05 1.39
CA ARG A 94 -2.99 11.46 1.02
C ARG A 94 -4.00 11.93 -0.03
N HIS A 95 -4.32 11.08 -1.00
CA HIS A 95 -5.13 11.48 -2.16
C HIS A 95 -6.61 11.08 -2.05
N CYS A 96 -6.95 10.10 -1.22
CA CYS A 96 -8.32 9.60 -1.06
C CYS A 96 -8.94 10.14 0.23
N PRO A 97 -9.88 11.12 0.16
CA PRO A 97 -10.54 11.67 1.35
C PRO A 97 -11.31 10.62 2.15
N GLN A 98 -11.84 9.59 1.47
CA GLN A 98 -12.52 8.46 2.10
C GLN A 98 -11.55 7.27 2.26
N SER A 99 -10.43 7.49 2.94
CA SER A 99 -9.43 6.47 3.18
C SER A 99 -9.66 5.73 4.50
N VAL A 100 -9.50 4.43 4.45
CA VAL A 100 -9.61 3.52 5.59
C VAL A 100 -8.31 2.75 5.74
N ALA A 101 -7.88 2.49 6.95
CA ALA A 101 -6.86 1.48 7.22
C ALA A 101 -7.42 0.38 8.12
N VAL A 102 -6.98 -0.86 7.92
CA VAL A 102 -7.25 -1.94 8.86
C VAL A 102 -6.32 -1.83 10.07
N ALA A 103 -6.74 -2.37 11.22
CA ALA A 103 -6.08 -2.12 12.52
C ALA A 103 -4.58 -2.45 12.56
N ASN A 104 -4.06 -3.34 11.69
CA ASN A 104 -2.63 -3.61 11.64
C ASN A 104 -1.77 -2.45 11.12
N ILE A 105 -2.37 -1.36 10.61
CA ILE A 105 -1.65 -0.11 10.31
C ILE A 105 -0.93 0.47 11.52
N ALA A 106 -1.37 0.12 12.73
CA ALA A 106 -0.78 0.62 13.98
C ALA A 106 0.74 0.35 14.08
N SER A 107 1.23 -0.76 13.51
CA SER A 107 2.68 -1.07 13.47
C SER A 107 3.49 -0.12 12.59
N HIS A 108 2.84 0.60 11.69
CA HIS A 108 3.44 1.56 10.75
C HIS A 108 3.16 3.01 11.11
N TRP A 109 2.39 3.28 12.18
CA TRP A 109 1.89 4.62 12.52
C TRP A 109 2.98 5.68 12.61
N GLY A 110 4.11 5.36 13.23
CA GLY A 110 5.26 6.26 13.34
C GLY A 110 6.02 6.55 12.03
N GLN A 111 5.69 5.85 10.95
CA GLN A 111 6.31 6.03 9.63
C GLN A 111 5.45 6.92 8.72
N LEU A 112 4.18 7.17 9.07
CA LEU A 112 3.23 7.90 8.25
C LEU A 112 3.33 9.41 8.49
N GLN A 113 3.25 10.17 7.40
CA GLN A 113 3.03 11.63 7.40
C GLN A 113 1.58 11.97 7.03
N HIS A 114 0.91 11.10 6.24
CA HIS A 114 -0.49 11.23 5.88
C HIS A 114 -1.26 10.02 6.40
N PHE A 115 -2.22 10.29 7.28
CA PHE A 115 -2.98 9.27 7.98
C PHE A 115 -4.27 8.92 7.24
N PRO A 116 -4.76 7.67 7.35
CA PRO A 116 -6.09 7.32 6.89
C PRO A 116 -7.15 8.10 7.69
N ARG A 117 -8.28 8.41 7.08
CA ARG A 117 -9.39 9.09 7.74
C ARG A 117 -10.07 8.21 8.80
N TYR A 118 -10.14 6.91 8.53
CA TYR A 118 -10.77 5.91 9.40
C TYR A 118 -9.84 4.73 9.62
N VAL A 119 -9.97 4.10 10.78
CA VAL A 119 -9.26 2.86 11.11
C VAL A 119 -10.28 1.86 11.65
N THR A 120 -10.29 0.63 11.11
CA THR A 120 -11.16 -0.44 11.58
C THR A 120 -10.69 -1.02 12.91
N ALA A 121 -11.58 -1.61 13.70
CA ALA A 121 -11.20 -2.36 14.89
C ALA A 121 -10.57 -3.71 14.54
N GLY A 122 -11.02 -4.33 13.45
CA GLY A 122 -10.49 -5.59 12.94
C GLY A 122 -9.19 -5.41 12.14
N GLN A 123 -8.35 -6.46 12.18
CA GLN A 123 -7.14 -6.55 11.38
C GLN A 123 -7.40 -7.30 10.07
N ARG A 124 -6.58 -7.03 9.04
CA ARG A 124 -6.57 -7.80 7.78
C ARG A 124 -7.98 -7.94 7.19
N GLY A 125 -8.35 -9.15 6.75
CA GLY A 125 -9.66 -9.43 6.14
C GLY A 125 -10.86 -9.16 7.06
N ILE A 126 -10.71 -9.25 8.38
CA ILE A 126 -11.77 -8.89 9.35
C ILE A 126 -12.04 -7.38 9.27
N GLY A 127 -11.00 -6.55 9.28
CA GLY A 127 -11.14 -5.10 9.13
C GLY A 127 -11.70 -4.71 7.75
N PHE A 128 -11.32 -5.43 6.69
CA PHE A 128 -11.92 -5.23 5.38
C PHE A 128 -13.43 -5.50 5.39
N ALA A 129 -13.85 -6.62 5.98
CA ALA A 129 -15.28 -6.97 6.09
C ALA A 129 -16.05 -5.92 6.92
N GLU A 130 -15.47 -5.42 8.01
CA GLU A 130 -16.04 -4.33 8.82
C GLU A 130 -16.30 -3.07 7.98
N MET A 131 -15.32 -2.65 7.19
CA MET A 131 -15.46 -1.50 6.28
C MET A 131 -16.58 -1.73 5.26
N VAL A 132 -16.64 -2.91 4.62
CA VAL A 132 -17.68 -3.26 3.65
C VAL A 132 -19.06 -3.21 4.29
N GLN A 133 -19.21 -3.77 5.49
CA GLN A 133 -20.47 -3.75 6.21
C GLN A 133 -20.91 -2.32 6.53
N ALA A 134 -20.01 -1.46 7.00
CA ALA A 134 -20.31 -0.06 7.26
C ALA A 134 -20.78 0.68 5.99
N LEU A 135 -20.16 0.41 4.83
CA LEU A 135 -20.58 1.01 3.55
C LEU A 135 -21.97 0.53 3.11
N LEU A 136 -22.33 -0.72 3.35
CA LEU A 136 -23.65 -1.28 3.00
C LEU A 136 -24.79 -0.76 3.90
N GLU A 137 -24.46 -0.27 5.10
CA GLU A 137 -25.41 0.30 6.06
C GLU A 137 -25.69 1.79 5.81
N ILE A 138 -24.86 2.47 4.99
CA ILE A 138 -25.11 3.86 4.55
C ILE A 138 -26.30 3.84 3.58
N LYS A 139 -27.45 4.36 4.02
CA LYS A 139 -28.67 4.53 3.21
C LYS A 139 -28.71 5.90 2.55
#